data_8cd8b8cbfae320cde32f413064e3d4b1
#
_entry.id   8cd8b8cbfae320cde32f413064e3d4b1
#
_cell.length_a   1.000
_cell.length_b   1.000
_cell.length_c   1.000
_cell.angle_alpha   90.00
_cell.angle_beta   90.00
_cell.angle_gamma   90.00
#
_symmetry.space_group_name_H-M   'P 1'
#
loop_
_entity.id
_entity.type
_entity.pdbx_description
1 polymer ?
#
loop_
_entity_poly.entity_id
_entity_poly.type
_entity_poly.pdbx_seq_one_letter_code
_entity_poly.pdbx_strand_id
1 'polypeptide(L)'
;MRLLNIETLQLETFYGSDVPEYAALSHTWGDDEVTFQDLATDLGRRKRGWNKIFGSAAEAKRHRCKYIWVDTCCIDKSSSAELSEAINSMFRWYRKSKVCLAYLEDVSKEPEPKVIEIDSDPEATPPGSPLPAREFLSTSRWFKRGWTLQELIAPKIVYFYDSTWNEIGEKMEL
;
A
#
# COMPACT_ATOMS: atom_id res chain seq x y z
N MET A 1 11.16 9.79 -13.32
CA MET A 1 10.24 9.53 -12.17
C MET A 1 10.94 9.87 -10.87
N ARG A 2 10.19 10.21 -9.82
CA ARG A 2 10.76 10.36 -8.46
C ARG A 2 10.48 9.09 -7.65
N LEU A 3 11.42 8.78 -6.76
CA LEU A 3 11.33 7.70 -5.79
C LEU A 3 11.69 8.25 -4.41
N LEU A 4 11.08 7.72 -3.38
CA LEU A 4 11.42 8.00 -2.00
C LEU A 4 12.52 7.04 -1.55
N ASN A 5 13.65 7.58 -1.10
CA ASN A 5 14.70 6.80 -0.48
C ASN A 5 14.23 6.37 0.93
N ILE A 6 14.23 5.08 1.23
CA ILE A 6 13.67 4.55 2.49
C ILE A 6 14.52 4.85 3.72
N GLU A 7 15.78 5.23 3.56
CA GLU A 7 16.68 5.53 4.67
C GLU A 7 16.65 7.02 5.03
N THR A 8 16.68 7.89 4.00
CA THR A 8 16.70 9.34 4.19
C THR A 8 15.32 9.95 4.21
N LEU A 9 14.31 9.23 3.70
CA LEU A 9 12.94 9.71 3.47
C LEU A 9 12.90 10.98 2.61
N GLN A 10 13.85 11.11 1.69
CA GLN A 10 13.92 12.18 0.71
C GLN A 10 13.61 11.67 -0.69
N LEU A 11 13.02 12.52 -1.51
CA LEU A 11 12.74 12.23 -2.91
C LEU A 11 13.98 12.40 -3.75
N GLU A 12 14.26 11.40 -4.58
CA GLU A 12 15.32 11.43 -5.59
C GLU A 12 14.71 11.25 -6.97
N THR A 13 15.26 11.96 -7.97
CA THR A 13 14.75 11.93 -9.36
C THR A 13 15.64 11.06 -10.24
N PHE A 14 15.02 10.16 -10.98
CA PHE A 14 15.68 9.23 -11.90
C PHE A 14 15.12 9.33 -13.31
N TYR A 15 15.97 9.13 -14.31
CA TYR A 15 15.62 9.24 -15.72
C TYR A 15 15.99 7.99 -16.51
N GLY A 16 15.18 7.64 -17.47
CA GLY A 16 15.47 6.58 -18.45
C GLY A 16 15.83 5.23 -17.85
N SER A 17 17.06 4.78 -18.10
CA SER A 17 17.62 3.51 -17.62
C SER A 17 18.17 3.55 -16.18
N ASP A 18 18.35 4.77 -15.63
CA ASP A 18 19.01 4.95 -14.34
C ASP A 18 18.07 4.74 -13.14
N VAL A 19 16.82 4.38 -13.43
CA VAL A 19 15.82 4.03 -12.39
C VAL A 19 16.26 2.76 -11.67
N PRO A 20 16.57 2.82 -10.35
CA PRO A 20 16.98 1.65 -9.58
C PRO A 20 15.81 0.68 -9.36
N GLU A 21 16.09 -0.48 -8.75
CA GLU A 21 15.04 -1.35 -8.23
C GLU A 21 14.28 -0.64 -7.10
N TYR A 22 12.96 -0.72 -7.12
CA TYR A 22 12.07 -0.08 -6.15
C TYR A 22 10.83 -0.92 -5.86
N ALA A 23 10.27 -0.73 -4.68
CA ALA A 23 8.93 -1.19 -4.35
C ALA A 23 7.89 -0.13 -4.76
N ALA A 24 6.68 -0.54 -5.12
CA ALA A 24 5.56 0.37 -5.34
C ALA A 24 4.52 0.18 -4.24
N LEU A 25 4.05 1.26 -3.63
CA LEU A 25 2.91 1.22 -2.70
C LEU A 25 1.61 1.33 -3.48
N SER A 26 0.70 0.40 -3.24
CA SER A 26 -0.68 0.46 -3.66
C SER A 26 -1.57 0.59 -2.43
N HIS A 27 -2.37 1.66 -2.34
CA HIS A 27 -3.19 1.94 -1.17
C HIS A 27 -4.45 2.73 -1.52
N THR A 28 -5.45 2.65 -0.68
CA THR A 28 -6.61 3.55 -0.75
C THR A 28 -6.24 4.89 -0.13
N TRP A 29 -6.57 6.00 -0.80
CA TRP A 29 -6.33 7.33 -0.25
C TRP A 29 -7.31 7.65 0.87
N GLY A 30 -6.76 8.18 1.96
CA GLY A 30 -7.51 8.80 3.05
C GLY A 30 -7.53 10.33 2.91
N ASP A 31 -8.17 10.99 3.87
CA ASP A 31 -8.32 12.46 3.86
C ASP A 31 -7.03 13.21 4.24
N ASP A 32 -6.06 12.53 4.85
CA ASP A 32 -4.84 13.13 5.41
C ASP A 32 -3.58 12.42 4.89
N GLU A 33 -3.46 12.30 3.57
CA GLU A 33 -2.29 11.69 2.92
C GLU A 33 -1.09 12.62 2.92
N VAL A 34 0.11 12.03 2.93
CA VAL A 34 1.37 12.75 2.76
C VAL A 34 1.54 13.09 1.28
N THR A 35 1.60 14.38 0.97
CA THR A 35 1.77 14.89 -0.39
C THR A 35 3.25 15.15 -0.73
N PHE A 36 3.50 15.47 -1.99
CA PHE A 36 4.83 15.89 -2.46
C PHE A 36 5.36 17.10 -1.66
N GLN A 37 4.51 18.09 -1.41
CA GLN A 37 4.86 19.29 -0.68
C GLN A 37 5.14 19.01 0.81
N ASP A 38 4.45 18.04 1.40
CA ASP A 38 4.62 17.68 2.82
C ASP A 38 5.97 17.01 3.09
N LEU A 39 6.54 16.28 2.12
CA LEU A 39 7.87 15.66 2.27
C LEU A 39 9.01 16.70 2.31
N ALA A 40 8.81 17.88 1.74
CA ALA A 40 9.78 18.97 1.81
C ALA A 40 9.80 19.65 3.18
N THR A 41 8.85 19.29 4.04
CA THR A 41 8.68 19.89 5.38
C THR A 41 8.45 18.77 6.41
N ASP A 42 8.73 19.06 7.69
CA ASP A 42 8.42 18.10 8.78
C ASP A 42 6.91 17.89 9.02
N LEU A 43 6.05 18.62 8.32
CA LEU A 43 4.60 18.49 8.42
C LEU A 43 4.08 17.13 8.00
N GLY A 44 4.73 16.50 7.01
CA GLY A 44 4.35 15.18 6.54
C GLY A 44 4.33 14.12 7.65
N ARG A 45 5.25 14.22 8.62
CA ARG A 45 5.35 13.27 9.73
C ARG A 45 4.18 13.33 10.72
N ARG A 46 3.38 14.39 10.70
CA ARG A 46 2.22 14.58 11.59
C ARG A 46 0.92 14.08 10.96
N LYS A 47 0.94 13.75 9.68
CA LYS A 47 -0.22 13.28 8.94
C LYS A 47 -0.49 11.79 9.18
N ARG A 48 -1.76 11.39 9.13
CA ARG A 48 -2.14 9.97 9.26
C ARG A 48 -1.50 9.10 8.17
N GLY A 49 -1.42 9.61 6.94
CA GLY A 49 -0.77 8.94 5.82
C GLY A 49 0.72 8.64 6.04
N TRP A 50 1.36 9.26 7.06
CA TRP A 50 2.75 8.95 7.40
C TRP A 50 2.95 7.48 7.79
N ASN A 51 1.99 6.85 8.44
CA ASN A 51 2.06 5.42 8.78
C ASN A 51 2.18 4.53 7.54
N LYS A 52 1.54 4.94 6.44
CA LYS A 52 1.63 4.23 5.15
C LYS A 52 3.03 4.36 4.55
N ILE A 53 3.61 5.56 4.61
CA ILE A 53 5.00 5.80 4.15
C ILE A 53 6.00 5.01 4.99
N PHE A 54 5.89 5.10 6.32
CA PHE A 54 6.81 4.45 7.23
C PHE A 54 6.73 2.92 7.13
N GLY A 55 5.52 2.36 7.16
CA GLY A 55 5.31 0.91 7.03
C GLY A 55 5.78 0.39 5.68
N SER A 56 5.43 1.09 4.60
CA SER A 56 5.88 0.69 3.25
C SER A 56 7.39 0.76 3.07
N ALA A 57 8.07 1.72 3.71
CA ALA A 57 9.53 1.79 3.72
C ALA A 57 10.16 0.59 4.46
N ALA A 58 9.56 0.18 5.59
CA ALA A 58 10.01 -1.00 6.33
C ALA A 58 9.86 -2.29 5.50
N GLU A 59 8.71 -2.46 4.82
CA GLU A 59 8.49 -3.62 3.95
C GLU A 59 9.36 -3.59 2.70
N ALA A 60 9.55 -2.41 2.07
CA ALA A 60 10.49 -2.27 0.95
C ALA A 60 11.91 -2.73 1.33
N LYS A 61 12.36 -2.44 2.56
CA LYS A 61 13.65 -2.92 3.08
C LYS A 61 13.70 -4.45 3.18
N ARG A 62 12.62 -5.11 3.62
CA ARG A 62 12.52 -6.58 3.67
C ARG A 62 12.65 -7.19 2.28
N HIS A 63 12.08 -6.53 1.27
CA HIS A 63 12.21 -6.91 -0.13
C HIS A 63 13.50 -6.41 -0.81
N ARG A 64 14.48 -5.91 -0.02
CA ARG A 64 15.80 -5.43 -0.49
C ARG A 64 15.68 -4.30 -1.51
N CYS A 65 14.69 -3.43 -1.37
CA CYS A 65 14.55 -2.20 -2.13
C CYS A 65 15.05 -1.01 -1.28
N LYS A 66 15.90 -0.18 -1.87
CA LYS A 66 16.34 1.10 -1.26
C LYS A 66 15.36 2.24 -1.54
N TYR A 67 14.46 2.04 -2.47
CA TYR A 67 13.53 3.05 -2.95
C TYR A 67 12.11 2.51 -2.95
N ILE A 68 11.16 3.42 -2.73
CA ILE A 68 9.75 3.16 -2.89
C ILE A 68 9.09 4.25 -3.73
N TRP A 69 8.15 3.85 -4.57
CA TRP A 69 7.27 4.76 -5.28
C TRP A 69 5.91 4.79 -4.61
N VAL A 70 5.45 6.00 -4.27
CA VAL A 70 4.15 6.26 -3.64
C VAL A 70 3.49 7.39 -4.40
N ASP A 71 2.34 7.16 -4.96
CA ASP A 71 1.64 8.09 -5.85
C ASP A 71 1.20 9.39 -5.18
N THR A 72 0.99 9.38 -3.86
CA THR A 72 0.59 10.58 -3.12
C THR A 72 1.73 11.57 -2.97
N CYS A 73 2.97 11.11 -2.78
CA CYS A 73 4.11 11.96 -2.48
C CYS A 73 5.22 11.95 -3.53
N CYS A 74 5.28 10.97 -4.43
CA CYS A 74 6.27 10.94 -5.52
C CYS A 74 5.84 11.76 -6.75
N ILE A 75 4.60 12.23 -6.80
CA ILE A 75 4.04 13.04 -7.90
C ILE A 75 3.70 14.43 -7.37
N ASP A 76 4.22 15.46 -8.04
CA ASP A 76 3.76 16.83 -7.81
C ASP A 76 2.41 17.06 -8.53
N LYS A 77 1.34 16.90 -7.77
CA LYS A 77 -0.03 17.06 -8.30
C LYS A 77 -0.41 18.52 -8.57
N SER A 78 0.39 19.48 -8.13
CA SER A 78 0.21 20.91 -8.47
C SER A 78 0.64 21.22 -9.90
N SER A 79 1.50 20.37 -10.48
CA SER A 79 1.92 20.44 -11.89
C SER A 79 1.02 19.59 -12.77
N SER A 80 0.18 20.21 -13.59
CA SER A 80 -0.70 19.50 -14.53
C SER A 80 0.05 18.66 -15.55
N ALA A 81 1.22 19.12 -15.98
CA ALA A 81 2.07 18.39 -16.93
C ALA A 81 2.63 17.12 -16.29
N GLU A 82 3.12 17.20 -15.04
CA GLU A 82 3.64 16.05 -14.32
C GLU A 82 2.54 15.05 -13.98
N LEU A 83 1.37 15.53 -13.53
CA LEU A 83 0.24 14.68 -13.26
C LEU A 83 -0.20 13.90 -14.51
N SER A 84 -0.25 14.57 -15.67
CA SER A 84 -0.60 13.91 -16.94
C SER A 84 0.44 12.85 -17.33
N GLU A 85 1.74 13.15 -17.19
CA GLU A 85 2.82 12.18 -17.42
C GLU A 85 2.70 10.99 -16.48
N ALA A 86 2.43 11.23 -15.20
CA ALA A 86 2.28 10.19 -14.18
C ALA A 86 1.12 9.25 -14.52
N ILE A 87 -0.06 9.79 -14.86
CA ILE A 87 -1.23 9.01 -15.25
C ILE A 87 -0.91 8.09 -16.43
N ASN A 88 -0.26 8.61 -17.48
CA ASN A 88 0.12 7.83 -18.65
C ASN A 88 1.24 6.80 -18.40
N SER A 89 2.00 6.98 -17.33
CA SER A 89 3.15 6.13 -17.00
C SER A 89 2.89 5.14 -15.88
N MET A 90 1.82 5.30 -15.12
CA MET A 90 1.54 4.59 -13.86
C MET A 90 1.53 3.07 -14.05
N PHE A 91 0.86 2.56 -15.07
CA PHE A 91 0.88 1.13 -15.39
C PHE A 91 2.31 0.61 -15.59
N ARG A 92 3.14 1.36 -16.33
CA ARG A 92 4.54 1.00 -16.57
C ARG A 92 5.36 1.05 -15.29
N TRP A 93 5.08 1.99 -14.38
CA TRP A 93 5.79 2.09 -13.10
C TRP A 93 5.45 0.94 -12.17
N TYR A 94 4.18 0.56 -12.05
CA TYR A 94 3.79 -0.66 -11.34
C TYR A 94 4.41 -1.91 -11.97
N ARG A 95 4.38 -2.04 -13.31
CA ARG A 95 4.96 -3.18 -14.01
C ARG A 95 6.48 -3.33 -13.83
N LYS A 96 7.20 -2.20 -13.69
CA LYS A 96 8.65 -2.17 -13.50
C LYS A 96 9.08 -2.25 -12.05
N SER A 97 8.18 -2.12 -11.10
CA SER A 97 8.51 -2.32 -9.69
C SER A 97 8.99 -3.75 -9.45
N LYS A 98 9.94 -3.90 -8.53
CA LYS A 98 10.40 -5.21 -8.09
C LYS A 98 9.29 -5.95 -7.36
N VAL A 99 8.51 -5.21 -6.56
CA VAL A 99 7.38 -5.68 -5.77
C VAL A 99 6.37 -4.57 -5.61
N CYS A 100 5.09 -4.92 -5.57
CA CYS A 100 4.00 -4.04 -5.18
C CYS A 100 3.53 -4.43 -3.78
N LEU A 101 3.42 -3.45 -2.90
CA LEU A 101 2.94 -3.58 -1.53
C LEU A 101 1.51 -3.04 -1.50
N ALA A 102 0.52 -3.93 -1.47
CA ALA A 102 -0.90 -3.57 -1.41
C ALA A 102 -1.34 -3.45 0.04
N TYR A 103 -1.51 -2.22 0.52
CA TYR A 103 -1.93 -1.92 1.89
C TYR A 103 -3.44 -1.76 1.97
N LEU A 104 -4.07 -2.61 2.77
CA LEU A 104 -5.51 -2.67 2.98
C LEU A 104 -5.85 -2.03 4.33
N GLU A 105 -6.10 -0.72 4.33
CA GLU A 105 -6.35 0.08 5.54
C GLU A 105 -7.57 -0.38 6.34
N ASP A 106 -8.53 -0.99 5.67
CA ASP A 106 -9.80 -1.45 6.22
C ASP A 106 -9.85 -2.96 6.51
N VAL A 107 -8.70 -3.62 6.46
CA VAL A 107 -8.54 -5.05 6.82
C VAL A 107 -7.67 -5.17 8.06
N SER A 108 -8.11 -5.96 9.03
CA SER A 108 -7.31 -6.35 10.20
C SER A 108 -7.30 -7.87 10.30
N LYS A 109 -6.13 -8.44 10.51
CA LYS A 109 -5.97 -9.89 10.69
C LYS A 109 -6.42 -10.36 12.07
N GLU A 110 -6.50 -9.46 13.06
CA GLU A 110 -7.09 -9.74 14.35
C GLU A 110 -8.60 -9.55 14.25
N PRO A 111 -9.40 -10.61 14.51
CA PRO A 111 -10.83 -10.44 14.68
C PRO A 111 -11.04 -9.50 15.87
N GLU A 112 -11.79 -8.42 15.70
CA GLU A 112 -12.28 -7.64 16.82
C GLU A 112 -12.88 -8.63 17.86
N PRO A 113 -12.54 -8.52 19.15
CA PRO A 113 -13.16 -9.37 20.16
C PRO A 113 -14.66 -9.13 20.09
N LYS A 114 -15.39 -10.07 19.49
CA LYS A 114 -16.85 -10.07 19.58
C LYS A 114 -17.16 -10.12 21.07
N VAL A 115 -17.77 -9.08 21.60
CA VAL A 115 -18.43 -9.11 22.89
C VAL A 115 -19.47 -10.22 22.78
N ILE A 116 -19.14 -11.40 23.31
CA ILE A 116 -20.05 -12.52 23.35
C ILE A 116 -21.04 -12.17 24.48
N GLU A 117 -22.21 -11.69 24.12
CA GLU A 117 -23.37 -11.82 24.98
C GLU A 117 -23.56 -13.33 25.17
N ILE A 118 -23.30 -13.79 26.37
CA ILE A 118 -23.40 -15.18 26.76
C ILE A 118 -24.89 -15.50 26.86
N ASP A 119 -25.47 -15.90 25.73
CA ASP A 119 -26.71 -16.64 25.74
C ASP A 119 -26.33 -18.13 25.71
N SER A 120 -26.60 -18.80 26.82
CA SER A 120 -26.16 -20.16 27.11
C SER A 120 -27.00 -21.16 26.31
N ASP A 121 -26.55 -21.52 25.12
CA ASP A 121 -27.03 -22.70 24.40
C ASP A 121 -25.88 -23.73 24.33
N PRO A 122 -26.03 -24.92 24.98
CA PRO A 122 -24.94 -25.90 25.06
C PRO A 122 -24.62 -26.65 23.76
N GLU A 123 -25.29 -26.38 22.67
CA GLU A 123 -25.10 -27.07 21.38
C GLU A 123 -24.46 -26.15 20.29
N ALA A 124 -23.96 -24.98 20.70
CA ALA A 124 -23.28 -24.07 19.76
C ALA A 124 -21.92 -24.63 19.36
N THR A 125 -21.77 -24.88 18.09
CA THR A 125 -20.49 -25.14 17.40
C THR A 125 -19.43 -24.12 17.86
N PRO A 126 -18.18 -24.53 18.15
CA PRO A 126 -17.13 -23.60 18.57
C PRO A 126 -16.99 -22.47 17.56
N PRO A 127 -16.81 -21.20 18.01
CA PRO A 127 -16.71 -20.06 17.13
C PRO A 127 -15.60 -20.29 16.11
N GLY A 128 -15.96 -20.10 14.85
CA GLY A 128 -15.32 -20.58 13.66
C GLY A 128 -13.83 -20.29 13.58
N SER A 129 -13.15 -21.19 12.91
CA SER A 129 -11.82 -21.00 12.34
C SER A 129 -11.70 -19.60 11.70
N PRO A 130 -10.53 -18.94 11.80
CA PRO A 130 -10.33 -17.64 11.15
C PRO A 130 -10.81 -17.73 9.70
N LEU A 131 -11.61 -16.76 9.27
CA LEU A 131 -12.09 -16.70 7.90
C LEU A 131 -10.88 -16.79 6.95
N PRO A 132 -10.96 -17.57 5.86
CA PRO A 132 -9.86 -17.65 4.91
C PRO A 132 -9.51 -16.27 4.39
N ALA A 133 -8.22 -16.00 4.17
CA ALA A 133 -7.70 -14.70 3.73
C ALA A 133 -8.50 -14.08 2.55
N ARG A 134 -9.06 -14.91 1.69
CA ARG A 134 -9.91 -14.51 0.55
C ARG A 134 -11.17 -13.75 0.95
N GLU A 135 -11.79 -14.05 2.07
CA GLU A 135 -13.02 -13.37 2.50
C GLU A 135 -12.74 -11.93 2.97
N PHE A 136 -11.62 -11.72 3.67
CA PHE A 136 -11.20 -10.37 4.06
C PHE A 136 -10.85 -9.50 2.86
N LEU A 137 -10.18 -10.08 1.86
CA LEU A 137 -9.76 -9.36 0.66
C LEU A 137 -10.98 -8.85 -0.11
N SER A 138 -12.01 -9.69 -0.32
CA SER A 138 -13.17 -9.35 -1.16
C SER A 138 -13.99 -8.17 -0.63
N THR A 139 -13.92 -7.87 0.66
CA THR A 139 -14.67 -6.78 1.30
C THR A 139 -13.95 -5.45 1.29
N SER A 140 -12.62 -5.45 1.11
CA SER A 140 -11.81 -4.23 1.17
C SER A 140 -12.19 -3.22 0.09
N ARG A 141 -12.25 -1.95 0.52
CA ARG A 141 -12.45 -0.79 -0.36
C ARG A 141 -11.39 -0.69 -1.45
N TRP A 142 -10.21 -1.28 -1.23
CA TRP A 142 -9.13 -1.28 -2.19
C TRP A 142 -9.57 -1.91 -3.52
N PHE A 143 -10.31 -3.03 -3.51
CA PHE A 143 -10.82 -3.70 -4.71
C PHE A 143 -11.94 -2.94 -5.44
N LYS A 144 -12.54 -1.92 -4.81
CA LYS A 144 -13.63 -1.12 -5.39
C LYS A 144 -13.15 0.09 -6.19
N ARG A 145 -11.82 0.36 -6.20
CA ARG A 145 -11.23 1.50 -6.91
C ARG A 145 -10.90 1.14 -8.36
N GLY A 146 -11.16 2.07 -9.28
CA GLY A 146 -10.85 1.85 -10.71
C GLY A 146 -9.35 1.65 -11.01
N TRP A 147 -8.47 2.29 -10.24
CA TRP A 147 -7.02 2.21 -10.44
C TRP A 147 -6.41 0.89 -9.91
N THR A 148 -7.07 0.22 -8.98
CA THR A 148 -6.62 -1.04 -8.38
C THR A 148 -6.34 -2.12 -9.42
N LEU A 149 -7.09 -2.16 -10.52
CA LEU A 149 -6.90 -3.16 -11.55
C LEU A 149 -5.48 -3.13 -12.13
N GLN A 150 -4.94 -1.94 -12.41
CA GLN A 150 -3.57 -1.83 -12.89
C GLN A 150 -2.54 -2.11 -11.79
N GLU A 151 -2.85 -1.73 -10.55
CA GLU A 151 -2.01 -1.97 -9.36
C GLU A 151 -1.89 -3.47 -9.05
N LEU A 152 -2.93 -4.25 -9.40
CA LEU A 152 -2.97 -5.70 -9.26
C LEU A 152 -2.33 -6.43 -10.45
N ILE A 153 -2.62 -6.01 -11.68
CA ILE A 153 -2.25 -6.77 -12.89
C ILE A 153 -0.83 -6.44 -13.36
N ALA A 154 -0.42 -5.15 -13.28
CA ALA A 154 0.85 -4.72 -13.84
C ALA A 154 2.08 -5.28 -13.12
N PRO A 155 2.16 -5.31 -11.77
CA PRO A 155 3.31 -5.87 -11.05
C PRO A 155 3.40 -7.39 -11.22
N LYS A 156 4.62 -7.90 -11.26
CA LYS A 156 4.86 -9.36 -11.27
C LYS A 156 4.53 -9.98 -9.90
N ILE A 157 4.90 -9.28 -8.82
CA ILE A 157 4.77 -9.73 -7.44
C ILE A 157 3.96 -8.68 -6.68
N VAL A 158 2.90 -9.09 -5.99
CA VAL A 158 2.07 -8.26 -5.14
C VAL A 158 1.90 -8.96 -3.81
N TYR A 159 2.32 -8.31 -2.73
CA TYR A 159 2.03 -8.72 -1.36
C TYR A 159 0.93 -7.86 -0.78
N PHE A 160 0.00 -8.49 -0.09
CA PHE A 160 -1.10 -7.83 0.60
C PHE A 160 -0.79 -7.70 2.09
N TYR A 161 -1.04 -6.52 2.62
CA TYR A 161 -0.84 -6.19 4.03
C TYR A 161 -2.12 -5.64 4.65
N ASP A 162 -2.36 -5.98 5.91
CA ASP A 162 -3.45 -5.42 6.69
C ASP A 162 -3.15 -4.00 7.20
N SER A 163 -4.10 -3.42 7.96
CA SER A 163 -3.99 -2.07 8.54
C SER A 163 -2.82 -1.90 9.53
N THR A 164 -2.23 -2.99 10.00
CA THR A 164 -1.09 -3.02 10.92
C THR A 164 0.19 -3.52 10.28
N TRP A 165 0.21 -3.62 8.93
CA TRP A 165 1.34 -4.13 8.15
C TRP A 165 1.69 -5.60 8.40
N ASN A 166 0.75 -6.41 8.90
CA ASN A 166 0.90 -7.86 8.85
C ASN A 166 0.68 -8.35 7.43
N GLU A 167 1.55 -9.20 6.95
CA GLU A 167 1.41 -9.82 5.65
C GLU A 167 0.20 -10.78 5.64
N ILE A 168 -0.68 -10.60 4.66
CA ILE A 168 -1.86 -11.45 4.43
C ILE A 168 -1.49 -12.59 3.49
N GLY A 169 -0.73 -12.30 2.44
CA GLY A 169 -0.25 -13.26 1.46
C GLY A 169 0.17 -12.63 0.13
N GLU A 170 0.69 -13.45 -0.77
CA GLU A 170 1.07 -13.06 -2.12
C GLU A 170 -0.08 -13.28 -3.11
N LYS A 171 -0.15 -12.46 -4.16
CA LYS A 171 -1.18 -12.53 -5.22
C LYS A 171 -1.37 -13.93 -5.82
N MET A 172 -0.32 -14.70 -5.95
CA MET A 172 -0.37 -16.04 -6.56
C MET A 172 -0.89 -17.12 -5.60
N GLU A 173 -0.98 -16.83 -4.31
CA GLU A 173 -1.41 -17.73 -3.25
C GLU A 173 -2.88 -17.49 -2.84
N LEU A 174 -3.43 -16.35 -3.24
CA LEU A 174 -4.78 -15.88 -2.92
C LEU A 174 -5.75 -16.06 -4.10
#